data_c77c28d9d3805228c8bdc4e7dd96c6be
#
_entry.id   c77c28d9d3805228c8bdc4e7dd96c6be
#
_cell.length_a   1.000
_cell.length_b   1.000
_cell.length_c   1.000
_cell.angle_alpha   90.00
_cell.angle_beta   90.00
_cell.angle_gamma   90.00
#
_symmetry.space_group_name_H-M   'P 1'
#
loop_
_entity.id
_entity.type
_entity.pdbx_description
1 polymer ?
#
loop_
_entity_poly.entity_id
_entity_poly.type
_entity_poly.pdbx_seq_one_letter_code
_entity_poly.pdbx_strand_id
1 'polypeptide(L)'
;MFRKTKVFLFVTLLALVVAACGGAPTAVGEEKATEVVTSSGVSTEAPSEEPMSVSGDLVIYTGRSEPLIQPVIDAFKAQYPNVNVLLKAGSNSELANALIEEKSNPQADVFITTELFTIQSLAQEEVFEPYVPKGADQIPPEFLGADNMWTGLTRRVRVIMYNRDLVSEDELPASLFDLTDPKWRGQIAAAGSTNGSMQAQIAAMRQLIGEEATQEWLYSLIANEVTFFGGHTDVRKAVGAGEFKLGLVNHYYFYLQQAEGSNVGIIFPDQGEGQIGLITNATSAAIVKGGKNLPAAQAFLDFLISVEGQKLFAEQNYEYPLLPGVPLREGVQPLDGFRLADVDVVKASLDFDATFDLMERVGLP
;
A
#
# COMPACT_ATOMS: atom_id res chain seq x y z
N MET A 1 -38.15 -43.80 -13.34
CA MET A 1 -37.29 -44.98 -13.14
C MET A 1 -36.21 -44.56 -12.15
N PHE A 2 -36.45 -44.66 -10.97
CA PHE A 2 -36.25 -45.53 -9.82
C PHE A 2 -34.78 -45.88 -9.54
N ARG A 3 -34.40 -45.51 -8.31
CA ARG A 3 -33.54 -46.21 -7.30
C ARG A 3 -32.02 -45.91 -7.39
N LYS A 4 -31.25 -45.75 -6.29
CA LYS A 4 -31.44 -46.01 -4.84
C LYS A 4 -30.38 -45.31 -4.03
N THR A 5 -30.76 -44.82 -2.88
CA THR A 5 -30.04 -44.44 -1.67
C THR A 5 -29.09 -45.54 -1.15
N LYS A 6 -27.93 -45.19 -0.58
CA LYS A 6 -27.31 -45.97 0.52
C LYS A 6 -26.67 -45.02 1.54
N VAL A 7 -27.30 -44.99 2.68
CA VAL A 7 -26.81 -44.53 3.99
C VAL A 7 -25.95 -45.65 4.57
N PHE A 8 -24.79 -45.32 5.16
CA PHE A 8 -24.09 -46.20 6.12
C PHE A 8 -23.71 -45.39 7.37
N LEU A 9 -24.44 -45.75 8.41
CA LEU A 9 -24.23 -45.40 9.82
C LEU A 9 -23.33 -46.47 10.42
N PHE A 10 -22.28 -46.09 11.16
CA PHE A 10 -21.65 -46.96 12.16
C PHE A 10 -21.28 -46.22 13.43
N VAL A 11 -21.67 -46.81 14.50
CA VAL A 11 -21.84 -46.44 15.89
C VAL A 11 -20.57 -46.85 16.68
N THR A 12 -20.19 -45.96 17.59
CA THR A 12 -19.56 -46.17 18.93
C THR A 12 -18.70 -47.36 19.24
N LEU A 13 -17.58 -47.10 19.94
CA LEU A 13 -17.27 -47.78 21.20
C LEU A 13 -16.39 -46.96 22.15
N LEU A 14 -16.91 -46.83 23.37
CA LEU A 14 -16.38 -46.23 24.59
C LEU A 14 -15.53 -47.30 25.35
N ALA A 15 -14.35 -46.95 25.84
CA ALA A 15 -13.72 -47.73 26.91
C ALA A 15 -13.02 -46.83 27.93
N LEU A 16 -13.64 -46.75 29.10
CA LEU A 16 -13.08 -46.31 30.37
C LEU A 16 -12.17 -47.45 30.93
N VAL A 17 -11.03 -47.06 31.51
CA VAL A 17 -10.39 -47.85 32.58
C VAL A 17 -9.90 -46.92 33.66
N VAL A 18 -10.35 -47.24 34.88
CA VAL A 18 -10.13 -46.56 36.16
C VAL A 18 -9.18 -47.40 37.01
N ALA A 19 -8.54 -46.73 37.98
CA ALA A 19 -7.97 -47.24 39.23
C ALA A 19 -6.46 -47.59 39.19
N ALA A 20 -5.69 -47.47 40.26
CA ALA A 20 -5.93 -47.03 41.65
C ALA A 20 -4.56 -46.89 42.36
N CYS A 21 -4.60 -46.07 43.37
CA CYS A 21 -4.06 -46.16 44.74
C CYS A 21 -2.66 -46.69 45.11
N GLY A 22 -2.05 -45.98 46.03
CA GLY A 22 -1.19 -46.39 47.11
C GLY A 22 0.15 -45.68 47.16
N GLY A 23 0.60 -45.08 48.20
CA GLY A 23 0.40 -44.99 49.60
C GLY A 23 1.65 -44.32 50.18
N ALA A 24 1.52 -43.48 51.21
CA ALA A 24 2.59 -42.90 52.03
C ALA A 24 3.19 -43.97 53.00
N PRO A 25 4.37 -43.75 53.61
CA PRO A 25 4.36 -43.04 54.86
C PRO A 25 5.59 -42.17 55.20
N THR A 26 5.34 -41.21 56.02
CA THR A 26 6.06 -40.50 57.10
C THR A 26 7.48 -40.92 57.47
N ALA A 27 8.37 -39.90 57.70
CA ALA A 27 9.31 -39.87 58.84
C ALA A 27 9.59 -38.43 59.25
N VAL A 28 9.56 -38.24 60.59
CA VAL A 28 9.72 -37.08 61.43
C VAL A 28 11.22 -36.77 61.62
N GLY A 29 11.59 -35.47 61.77
CA GLY A 29 12.94 -35.06 62.19
C GLY A 29 13.08 -33.58 62.32
N GLU A 30 12.79 -33.09 63.48
CA GLU A 30 13.42 -32.07 64.34
C GLU A 30 13.78 -30.68 63.85
N GLU A 31 13.26 -29.81 64.59
CA GLU A 31 13.40 -28.38 64.82
C GLU A 31 14.83 -27.87 64.97
N LYS A 32 15.18 -26.75 64.33
CA LYS A 32 16.10 -25.77 64.88
C LYS A 32 15.70 -24.37 64.46
N ALA A 33 15.26 -23.60 65.41
CA ALA A 33 15.01 -22.18 65.32
C ALA A 33 16.31 -21.42 65.03
N THR A 34 16.28 -20.50 64.08
CA THR A 34 17.27 -19.43 64.01
C THR A 34 16.59 -18.16 63.48
N GLU A 35 16.85 -17.11 64.18
CA GLU A 35 16.38 -15.73 64.17
C GLU A 35 15.89 -15.10 62.87
N VAL A 36 14.77 -14.41 63.00
CA VAL A 36 14.19 -13.44 62.05
C VAL A 36 15.07 -12.18 62.05
N VAL A 37 15.78 -11.97 60.93
CA VAL A 37 16.27 -10.65 60.58
C VAL A 37 15.26 -10.02 59.59
N THR A 38 14.48 -9.10 60.10
CA THR A 38 13.62 -8.22 59.29
C THR A 38 14.50 -7.26 58.49
N SER A 39 14.76 -7.59 57.20
CA SER A 39 15.25 -6.61 56.24
C SER A 39 14.05 -6.00 55.55
N SER A 40 13.80 -4.73 55.87
CA SER A 40 12.86 -3.85 55.12
C SER A 40 13.34 -3.71 53.70
N GLY A 41 12.83 -4.56 52.80
CA GLY A 41 12.98 -4.40 51.38
C GLY A 41 12.15 -3.19 50.92
N VAL A 42 12.84 -2.10 50.61
CA VAL A 42 12.28 -1.00 49.82
C VAL A 42 11.97 -1.59 48.44
N SER A 43 10.71 -1.87 48.20
CA SER A 43 10.18 -2.17 46.87
C SER A 43 10.27 -0.87 46.07
N THR A 44 11.30 -0.71 45.28
CA THR A 44 11.32 0.26 44.22
C THR A 44 10.37 -0.25 43.14
N GLU A 45 9.10 0.10 43.25
CA GLU A 45 8.18 0.07 42.12
C GLU A 45 8.79 0.96 41.01
N ALA A 46 9.19 0.33 39.91
CA ALA A 46 9.50 1.09 38.70
C ALA A 46 8.24 1.89 38.35
N PRO A 47 8.39 3.16 37.94
CA PRO A 47 7.23 3.93 37.53
C PRO A 47 6.58 3.18 36.37
N SER A 48 5.35 2.72 36.52
CA SER A 48 4.50 2.34 35.42
C SER A 48 4.25 3.64 34.66
N GLU A 49 4.93 3.80 33.51
CA GLU A 49 4.54 4.82 32.55
C GLU A 49 3.10 4.49 32.14
N GLU A 50 2.14 5.23 32.69
CA GLU A 50 0.79 5.25 32.10
C GLU A 50 0.95 5.62 30.64
N PRO A 51 0.31 4.89 29.70
CA PRO A 51 0.39 5.23 28.30
C PRO A 51 -0.09 6.68 28.15
N MET A 52 0.80 7.58 27.74
CA MET A 52 0.43 8.98 27.47
C MET A 52 -0.76 8.95 26.53
N SER A 53 -1.89 9.51 26.95
CA SER A 53 -3.09 9.55 26.13
C SER A 53 -2.79 10.39 24.89
N VAL A 54 -2.74 9.72 23.72
CA VAL A 54 -2.51 10.37 22.43
C VAL A 54 -3.66 11.33 22.17
N SER A 55 -3.34 12.61 21.94
CA SER A 55 -4.34 13.68 21.81
C SER A 55 -3.79 14.88 21.05
N GLY A 56 -4.67 15.82 20.70
CA GLY A 56 -4.33 17.06 20.01
C GLY A 56 -4.45 16.96 18.50
N ASP A 57 -3.99 17.99 17.79
CA ASP A 57 -4.07 18.04 16.34
C ASP A 57 -3.00 17.15 15.69
N LEU A 58 -3.41 16.37 14.68
CA LEU A 58 -2.54 15.60 13.79
C LEU A 58 -2.71 16.11 12.38
N VAL A 59 -1.71 16.78 11.83
CA VAL A 59 -1.73 17.33 10.48
C VAL A 59 -1.15 16.33 9.49
N ILE A 60 -1.98 15.88 8.55
CA ILE A 60 -1.60 14.89 7.53
C ILE A 60 -1.60 15.55 6.15
N TYR A 61 -0.45 15.54 5.49
CA TYR A 61 -0.35 15.85 4.05
C TYR A 61 -0.44 14.55 3.26
N THR A 62 -1.32 14.51 2.26
CA THR A 62 -1.54 13.26 1.49
C THR A 62 -1.73 13.49 0.00
N GLY A 63 -0.97 12.71 -0.79
CA GLY A 63 -1.18 12.60 -2.24
C GLY A 63 -2.37 11.70 -2.61
N ARG A 64 -3.03 11.06 -1.64
CA ARG A 64 -4.21 10.24 -1.87
C ARG A 64 -5.46 11.10 -1.98
N SER A 65 -6.38 10.72 -2.86
CA SER A 65 -7.69 11.34 -2.88
C SER A 65 -8.44 11.08 -1.56
N GLU A 66 -9.14 12.09 -1.07
CA GLU A 66 -9.85 12.06 0.20
C GLU A 66 -10.79 10.84 0.35
N PRO A 67 -11.62 10.46 -0.65
CA PRO A 67 -12.48 9.28 -0.51
C PRO A 67 -11.73 7.95 -0.26
N LEU A 68 -10.47 7.84 -0.65
CA LEU A 68 -9.66 6.63 -0.45
C LEU A 68 -8.92 6.59 0.89
N ILE A 69 -8.72 7.74 1.55
CA ILE A 69 -8.03 7.79 2.85
C ILE A 69 -9.01 8.02 4.01
N GLN A 70 -10.17 8.62 3.76
CA GLN A 70 -11.12 8.97 4.80
C GLN A 70 -11.58 7.78 5.66
N PRO A 71 -11.90 6.59 5.12
CA PRO A 71 -12.28 5.44 5.94
C PRO A 71 -11.18 5.01 6.93
N VAL A 72 -9.91 5.16 6.55
CA VAL A 72 -8.75 4.84 7.39
C VAL A 72 -8.62 5.89 8.51
N ILE A 73 -8.80 7.17 8.18
CA ILE A 73 -8.80 8.26 9.16
C ILE A 73 -9.95 8.10 10.16
N ASP A 74 -11.14 7.75 9.70
CA ASP A 74 -12.31 7.57 10.57
C ASP A 74 -12.12 6.41 11.56
N ALA A 75 -11.53 5.30 11.11
CA ALA A 75 -11.20 4.18 11.98
C ALA A 75 -10.10 4.55 13.00
N PHE A 76 -9.06 5.27 12.57
CA PHE A 76 -8.04 5.80 13.47
C PHE A 76 -8.66 6.71 14.55
N LYS A 77 -9.52 7.65 14.16
CA LYS A 77 -10.21 8.55 15.10
C LYS A 77 -11.13 7.80 16.08
N ALA A 78 -11.73 6.68 15.65
CA ALA A 78 -12.54 5.84 16.53
C ALA A 78 -11.67 5.18 17.63
N GLN A 79 -10.43 4.80 17.32
CA GLN A 79 -9.46 4.25 18.26
C GLN A 79 -8.79 5.34 19.12
N TYR A 80 -8.58 6.54 18.56
CA TYR A 80 -7.93 7.68 19.22
C TYR A 80 -8.84 8.91 19.25
N PRO A 81 -9.93 8.90 20.04
CA PRO A 81 -10.98 9.92 19.97
C PRO A 81 -10.52 11.32 20.42
N ASN A 82 -9.38 11.43 21.08
CA ASN A 82 -8.80 12.70 21.53
C ASN A 82 -7.85 13.32 20.48
N VAL A 83 -7.64 12.66 19.32
CA VAL A 83 -6.86 13.18 18.19
C VAL A 83 -7.77 13.86 17.20
N ASN A 84 -7.50 15.12 16.90
CA ASN A 84 -8.17 15.87 15.84
C ASN A 84 -7.33 15.80 14.56
N VAL A 85 -7.79 15.07 13.55
CA VAL A 85 -7.07 14.91 12.28
C VAL A 85 -7.39 16.08 11.35
N LEU A 86 -6.34 16.77 10.90
CA LEU A 86 -6.39 17.85 9.91
C LEU A 86 -5.73 17.37 8.62
N LEU A 87 -6.53 17.21 7.55
CA LEU A 87 -6.09 16.64 6.28
C LEU A 87 -5.84 17.75 5.25
N LYS A 88 -4.67 17.72 4.60
CA LYS A 88 -4.35 18.49 3.40
C LYS A 88 -4.08 17.53 2.25
N ALA A 89 -5.03 17.41 1.34
CA ALA A 89 -4.87 16.61 0.13
C ALA A 89 -4.36 17.47 -1.03
N GLY A 90 -3.46 16.93 -1.86
CA GLY A 90 -2.88 17.60 -3.02
C GLY A 90 -2.12 16.62 -3.92
N SER A 91 -1.45 17.11 -4.96
CA SER A 91 -0.53 16.26 -5.72
C SER A 91 0.73 15.94 -4.89
N ASN A 92 1.39 14.79 -5.16
CA ASN A 92 2.62 14.44 -4.46
C ASN A 92 3.68 15.53 -4.61
N SER A 93 3.86 16.07 -5.82
CA SER A 93 4.87 17.10 -6.12
C SER A 93 4.59 18.43 -5.41
N GLU A 94 3.31 18.86 -5.37
CA GLU A 94 2.91 20.07 -4.65
C GLU A 94 3.19 19.95 -3.15
N LEU A 95 2.81 18.81 -2.56
CA LEU A 95 3.03 18.56 -1.14
C LEU A 95 4.50 18.36 -0.80
N ALA A 96 5.29 17.73 -1.69
CA ALA A 96 6.72 17.59 -1.54
C ALA A 96 7.42 18.97 -1.51
N ASN A 97 7.08 19.84 -2.43
CA ASN A 97 7.59 21.22 -2.45
C ASN A 97 7.22 21.98 -1.17
N ALA A 98 5.97 21.86 -0.71
CA ALA A 98 5.53 22.46 0.54
C ALA A 98 6.35 21.96 1.74
N LEU A 99 6.61 20.65 1.84
CA LEU A 99 7.43 20.07 2.92
C LEU A 99 8.88 20.58 2.90
N ILE A 100 9.47 20.77 1.73
CA ILE A 100 10.82 21.34 1.57
C ILE A 100 10.83 22.82 2.01
N GLU A 101 9.86 23.62 1.56
CA GLU A 101 9.74 25.03 1.94
C GLU A 101 9.47 25.23 3.43
N GLU A 102 8.68 24.33 4.02
CA GLU A 102 8.28 24.35 5.43
C GLU A 102 9.34 23.72 6.35
N LYS A 103 10.47 23.19 5.85
CA LYS A 103 11.47 22.41 6.60
C LYS A 103 11.96 23.10 7.88
N SER A 104 12.05 24.44 7.91
CA SER A 104 12.44 25.22 9.09
C SER A 104 11.30 25.46 10.10
N ASN A 105 10.04 25.27 9.69
CA ASN A 105 8.84 25.41 10.51
C ASN A 105 7.74 24.47 9.98
N PRO A 106 7.88 23.16 10.20
CA PRO A 106 6.97 22.16 9.65
C PRO A 106 5.51 22.40 10.05
N GLN A 107 4.61 22.26 9.09
CA GLN A 107 3.19 22.38 9.31
C GLN A 107 2.50 21.01 9.34
N ALA A 108 3.09 19.99 8.71
CA ALA A 108 2.63 18.62 8.73
C ALA A 108 3.31 17.80 9.84
N ASP A 109 2.60 16.81 10.35
CA ASP A 109 3.13 15.77 11.24
C ASP A 109 3.44 14.47 10.47
N VAL A 110 2.59 14.17 9.46
CA VAL A 110 2.70 12.97 8.63
C VAL A 110 2.56 13.33 7.17
N PHE A 111 3.38 12.71 6.34
CA PHE A 111 3.23 12.73 4.88
C PHE A 111 2.86 11.34 4.36
N ILE A 112 1.83 11.26 3.51
CA ILE A 112 1.42 10.05 2.81
C ILE A 112 1.51 10.31 1.32
N THR A 113 2.36 9.56 0.64
CA THR A 113 2.51 9.64 -0.82
C THR A 113 1.83 8.47 -1.52
N THR A 114 1.55 8.64 -2.79
CA THR A 114 0.97 7.62 -3.66
C THR A 114 2.00 6.89 -4.51
N GLU A 115 3.30 7.12 -4.28
CA GLU A 115 4.40 6.43 -4.96
C GLU A 115 5.69 6.53 -4.14
N LEU A 116 6.68 5.69 -4.45
CA LEU A 116 7.87 5.52 -3.63
C LEU A 116 8.99 6.52 -3.92
N PHE A 117 9.01 7.11 -5.11
CA PHE A 117 10.17 7.94 -5.52
C PHE A 117 10.17 9.28 -4.82
N THR A 118 9.03 9.96 -4.74
CA THR A 118 8.90 11.24 -3.99
C THR A 118 9.26 11.08 -2.51
N ILE A 119 8.76 10.02 -1.84
CA ILE A 119 9.08 9.85 -0.40
C ILE A 119 10.55 9.52 -0.20
N GLN A 120 11.15 8.75 -1.10
CA GLN A 120 12.56 8.43 -1.05
C GLN A 120 13.43 9.68 -1.33
N SER A 121 13.05 10.53 -2.29
CA SER A 121 13.74 11.80 -2.54
C SER A 121 13.67 12.73 -1.33
N LEU A 122 12.49 12.87 -0.71
CA LEU A 122 12.32 13.68 0.50
C LEU A 122 13.11 13.12 1.70
N ALA A 123 13.28 11.80 1.78
CA ALA A 123 14.12 11.18 2.81
C ALA A 123 15.60 11.57 2.63
N GLN A 124 16.09 11.64 1.38
CA GLN A 124 17.44 12.12 1.05
C GLN A 124 17.63 13.61 1.40
N GLU A 125 16.56 14.40 1.32
CA GLU A 125 16.53 15.80 1.73
C GLU A 125 16.35 15.99 3.25
N GLU A 126 16.43 14.94 4.07
CA GLU A 126 16.28 14.95 5.53
C GLU A 126 14.99 15.64 6.03
N VAL A 127 13.89 15.49 5.29
CA VAL A 127 12.57 16.04 5.65
C VAL A 127 11.89 15.21 6.72
N PHE A 128 12.26 13.94 6.87
CA PHE A 128 11.61 13.00 7.75
C PHE A 128 12.40 12.69 9.01
N GLU A 129 11.69 12.21 10.03
CA GLU A 129 12.24 11.68 11.26
C GLU A 129 12.16 10.15 11.23
N PRO A 130 13.26 9.43 11.60
CA PRO A 130 13.24 7.98 11.59
C PRO A 130 12.27 7.43 12.60
N TYR A 131 11.44 6.47 12.17
CA TYR A 131 10.52 5.76 13.04
C TYR A 131 10.32 4.32 12.57
N VAL A 132 10.34 3.37 13.49
CA VAL A 132 10.00 1.97 13.25
C VAL A 132 8.59 1.70 13.79
N PRO A 133 7.55 1.68 12.94
CA PRO A 133 6.20 1.37 13.39
C PRO A 133 6.10 -0.05 13.94
N LYS A 134 5.19 -0.28 14.89
CA LYS A 134 4.94 -1.61 15.45
C LYS A 134 4.48 -2.59 14.38
N GLY A 135 5.21 -3.68 14.20
CA GLY A 135 4.95 -4.68 13.16
C GLY A 135 5.67 -4.41 11.82
N ALA A 136 6.50 -3.37 11.74
CA ALA A 136 7.30 -3.09 10.54
C ALA A 136 8.26 -4.24 10.17
N ASP A 137 8.66 -5.06 11.13
CA ASP A 137 9.46 -6.27 10.92
C ASP A 137 8.77 -7.33 10.04
N GLN A 138 7.46 -7.23 9.84
CA GLN A 138 6.67 -8.09 8.97
C GLN A 138 6.46 -7.50 7.56
N ILE A 139 6.77 -6.23 7.36
CA ILE A 139 6.68 -5.56 6.05
C ILE A 139 7.88 -5.99 5.19
N PRO A 140 7.68 -6.36 3.90
CA PRO A 140 8.79 -6.71 3.02
C PRO A 140 9.84 -5.60 2.93
N PRO A 141 11.15 -5.93 2.99
CA PRO A 141 12.22 -4.93 3.09
C PRO A 141 12.22 -3.87 1.99
N GLU A 142 11.77 -4.22 0.78
CA GLU A 142 11.65 -3.30 -0.35
C GLU A 142 10.61 -2.18 -0.14
N PHE A 143 9.79 -2.28 0.91
CA PHE A 143 8.80 -1.27 1.33
C PHE A 143 9.20 -0.56 2.63
N LEU A 144 10.44 -0.67 3.03
CA LEU A 144 10.99 0.08 4.17
C LEU A 144 12.09 1.01 3.68
N GLY A 145 11.97 2.29 4.01
CA GLY A 145 13.00 3.28 3.70
C GLY A 145 14.29 3.01 4.46
N ALA A 146 15.45 3.36 3.85
CA ALA A 146 16.72 3.34 4.56
C ALA A 146 16.61 4.16 5.85
N ASP A 147 17.27 3.69 6.90
CA ASP A 147 17.30 4.32 8.21
C ASP A 147 15.90 4.56 8.81
N ASN A 148 14.89 3.78 8.39
CA ASN A 148 13.50 3.87 8.82
C ASN A 148 12.84 5.25 8.57
N MET A 149 13.24 5.94 7.52
CA MET A 149 12.72 7.25 7.17
C MET A 149 11.28 7.22 6.63
N TRP A 150 10.83 6.10 6.10
CA TRP A 150 9.45 5.89 5.64
C TRP A 150 9.07 4.41 5.66
N THR A 151 7.76 4.15 5.66
CA THR A 151 7.19 2.80 5.63
C THR A 151 6.14 2.70 4.54
N GLY A 152 6.21 1.64 3.74
CA GLY A 152 5.16 1.28 2.79
C GLY A 152 3.89 0.85 3.51
N LEU A 153 2.75 1.21 2.92
CA LEU A 153 1.43 0.90 3.46
C LEU A 153 0.70 -0.16 2.63
N THR A 154 0.71 -0.01 1.30
CA THR A 154 0.03 -0.92 0.39
C THR A 154 0.78 -1.03 -0.92
N ARG A 155 0.72 -2.22 -1.56
CA ARG A 155 1.24 -2.40 -2.92
C ARG A 155 0.13 -2.14 -3.94
N ARG A 156 0.52 -1.55 -5.05
CA ARG A 156 -0.33 -1.34 -6.23
C ARG A 156 0.42 -1.77 -7.47
N VAL A 157 -0.32 -2.18 -8.49
CA VAL A 157 0.27 -2.60 -9.77
C VAL A 157 -0.36 -1.82 -10.92
N ARG A 158 0.43 -1.55 -11.96
CA ARG A 158 -0.02 -0.92 -13.19
C ARG A 158 -0.68 -1.97 -14.07
N VAL A 159 -1.88 -1.66 -14.54
CA VAL A 159 -2.69 -2.58 -15.35
C VAL A 159 -3.31 -1.85 -16.52
N ILE A 160 -3.74 -2.61 -17.52
CA ILE A 160 -4.58 -2.10 -18.58
C ILE A 160 -6.02 -2.56 -18.27
N MET A 161 -6.90 -1.60 -18.08
CA MET A 161 -8.34 -1.82 -17.98
C MET A 161 -8.96 -1.72 -19.38
N TYR A 162 -9.96 -2.55 -19.70
CA TYR A 162 -10.63 -2.49 -20.97
C TYR A 162 -12.15 -2.60 -20.83
N ASN A 163 -12.88 -2.06 -21.80
CA ASN A 163 -14.33 -2.19 -21.89
C ASN A 163 -14.66 -3.46 -22.70
N ARG A 164 -15.36 -4.42 -22.07
CA ARG A 164 -15.69 -5.73 -22.66
C ARG A 164 -16.71 -5.67 -23.78
N ASP A 165 -17.48 -4.58 -23.88
CA ASP A 165 -18.45 -4.38 -24.95
C ASP A 165 -17.77 -3.86 -26.23
N LEU A 166 -16.53 -3.33 -26.11
CA LEU A 166 -15.81 -2.67 -27.21
C LEU A 166 -14.55 -3.42 -27.67
N VAL A 167 -14.03 -4.36 -26.85
CA VAL A 167 -12.80 -5.11 -27.15
C VAL A 167 -13.03 -6.58 -26.82
N SER A 168 -12.79 -7.44 -27.80
CA SER A 168 -12.81 -8.89 -27.63
C SER A 168 -11.50 -9.41 -27.02
N GLU A 169 -11.56 -10.59 -26.37
CA GLU A 169 -10.41 -11.14 -25.63
C GLU A 169 -9.21 -11.47 -26.54
N ASP A 170 -9.44 -11.79 -27.79
CA ASP A 170 -8.39 -12.09 -28.81
C ASP A 170 -7.68 -10.84 -29.34
N GLU A 171 -8.23 -9.64 -29.10
CA GLU A 171 -7.62 -8.37 -29.49
C GLU A 171 -6.78 -7.73 -28.39
N LEU A 172 -6.84 -8.25 -27.17
CA LEU A 172 -6.25 -7.60 -25.97
C LEU A 172 -4.74 -7.38 -26.11
N PRO A 173 -4.22 -6.22 -25.65
CA PRO A 173 -2.79 -5.98 -25.57
C PRO A 173 -2.18 -6.85 -24.46
N ALA A 174 -1.01 -7.45 -24.71
CA ALA A 174 -0.27 -8.25 -23.74
C ALA A 174 0.81 -7.43 -22.99
N SER A 175 1.17 -6.26 -23.52
CA SER A 175 2.24 -5.42 -23.01
C SER A 175 1.83 -3.94 -22.98
N LEU A 176 2.48 -3.15 -22.12
CA LEU A 176 2.38 -1.69 -22.15
C LEU A 176 2.87 -1.10 -23.50
N PHE A 177 3.77 -1.82 -24.19
CA PHE A 177 4.28 -1.40 -25.49
C PHE A 177 3.24 -1.58 -26.61
N ASP A 178 2.31 -2.53 -26.48
CA ASP A 178 1.22 -2.75 -27.45
C ASP A 178 0.23 -1.58 -27.50
N LEU A 179 0.23 -0.69 -26.47
CA LEU A 179 -0.58 0.52 -26.45
C LEU A 179 -0.17 1.53 -27.53
N THR A 180 1.01 1.36 -28.11
CA THR A 180 1.51 2.19 -29.23
C THR A 180 1.06 1.70 -30.60
N ASP A 181 0.42 0.52 -30.69
CA ASP A 181 -0.12 -0.01 -31.95
C ASP A 181 -1.18 0.95 -32.53
N PRO A 182 -1.08 1.34 -33.80
CA PRO A 182 -2.06 2.21 -34.45
C PRO A 182 -3.52 1.73 -34.39
N LYS A 183 -3.76 0.43 -34.19
CA LYS A 183 -5.12 -0.11 -34.00
C LYS A 183 -5.85 0.51 -32.80
N TRP A 184 -5.10 1.04 -31.82
CA TRP A 184 -5.64 1.68 -30.62
C TRP A 184 -5.72 3.21 -30.70
N ARG A 185 -5.41 3.80 -31.84
CA ARG A 185 -5.36 5.26 -31.99
C ARG A 185 -6.65 5.94 -31.56
N GLY A 186 -6.53 6.93 -30.66
CA GLY A 186 -7.65 7.67 -30.11
C GLY A 186 -8.59 6.87 -29.22
N GLN A 187 -8.20 5.64 -28.81
CA GLN A 187 -9.05 4.71 -28.05
C GLN A 187 -8.52 4.40 -26.66
N ILE A 188 -7.47 5.10 -26.23
CA ILE A 188 -6.78 4.87 -24.95
C ILE A 188 -6.94 6.10 -24.06
N ALA A 189 -7.27 5.88 -22.80
CA ALA A 189 -7.26 6.87 -21.71
C ALA A 189 -6.11 6.59 -20.74
N ALA A 190 -5.40 7.61 -20.30
CA ALA A 190 -4.36 7.52 -19.28
C ALA A 190 -4.39 8.74 -18.35
N ALA A 191 -3.71 8.67 -17.22
CA ALA A 191 -3.46 9.86 -16.41
C ALA A 191 -2.24 10.61 -16.96
N GLY A 192 -2.24 11.95 -16.85
CA GLY A 192 -1.19 12.82 -17.36
C GLY A 192 0.01 12.99 -16.42
N SER A 193 0.88 13.95 -16.76
CA SER A 193 2.17 14.22 -16.10
C SER A 193 2.07 14.58 -14.62
N THR A 194 0.96 15.16 -14.18
CA THR A 194 0.74 15.55 -12.78
C THR A 194 0.36 14.38 -11.86
N ASN A 195 0.10 13.19 -12.44
CA ASN A 195 -0.31 12.03 -11.68
C ASN A 195 0.88 11.22 -11.16
N GLY A 196 1.02 11.07 -9.84
CA GLY A 196 2.14 10.37 -9.22
C GLY A 196 2.34 8.92 -9.68
N SER A 197 1.27 8.20 -10.06
CA SER A 197 1.42 6.84 -10.60
C SER A 197 1.94 6.82 -12.03
N MET A 198 1.68 7.84 -12.84
CA MET A 198 2.29 8.01 -14.16
C MET A 198 3.77 8.39 -14.02
N GLN A 199 4.09 9.33 -13.13
CA GLN A 199 5.46 9.71 -12.80
C GLN A 199 6.28 8.50 -12.38
N ALA A 200 5.75 7.71 -11.44
CA ALA A 200 6.40 6.49 -10.97
C ALA A 200 6.56 5.42 -12.07
N GLN A 201 5.58 5.26 -12.95
CA GLN A 201 5.70 4.35 -14.08
C GLN A 201 6.82 4.79 -15.02
N ILE A 202 6.90 6.06 -15.36
CA ILE A 202 7.93 6.61 -16.25
C ILE A 202 9.31 6.46 -15.61
N ALA A 203 9.46 6.76 -14.30
CA ALA A 203 10.70 6.55 -13.58
C ALA A 203 11.14 5.08 -13.58
N ALA A 204 10.20 4.15 -13.35
CA ALA A 204 10.47 2.72 -13.44
C ALA A 204 10.88 2.30 -14.85
N MET A 205 10.21 2.77 -15.89
CA MET A 205 10.56 2.46 -17.28
C MET A 205 11.94 3.01 -17.65
N ARG A 206 12.30 4.23 -17.21
CA ARG A 206 13.66 4.80 -17.42
C ARG A 206 14.74 3.87 -16.85
N GLN A 207 14.49 3.24 -15.72
CA GLN A 207 15.43 2.29 -15.13
C GLN A 207 15.44 0.94 -15.85
N LEU A 208 14.27 0.42 -16.23
CA LEU A 208 14.11 -0.92 -16.82
C LEU A 208 14.59 -1.00 -18.28
N ILE A 209 14.32 0.02 -19.07
CA ILE A 209 14.58 0.04 -20.54
C ILE A 209 15.43 1.21 -21.00
N GLY A 210 15.81 2.11 -20.09
CA GLY A 210 16.59 3.31 -20.40
C GLY A 210 15.73 4.50 -20.84
N GLU A 211 16.37 5.69 -20.76
CA GLU A 211 15.68 6.96 -21.04
C GLU A 211 15.20 7.08 -22.49
N GLU A 212 16.06 6.73 -23.46
CA GLU A 212 15.75 6.85 -24.89
C GLU A 212 14.53 6.01 -25.27
N ALA A 213 14.50 4.73 -24.86
CA ALA A 213 13.35 3.86 -25.14
C ALA A 213 12.07 4.30 -24.44
N THR A 214 12.18 4.86 -23.21
CA THR A 214 11.04 5.43 -22.49
C THR A 214 10.51 6.68 -23.20
N GLN A 215 11.40 7.55 -23.68
CA GLN A 215 11.05 8.74 -24.46
C GLN A 215 10.32 8.35 -25.75
N GLU A 216 10.81 7.35 -26.48
CA GLU A 216 10.18 6.84 -27.71
C GLU A 216 8.79 6.28 -27.43
N TRP A 217 8.63 5.52 -26.34
CA TRP A 217 7.32 5.01 -25.91
C TRP A 217 6.33 6.16 -25.62
N LEU A 218 6.76 7.22 -24.92
CA LEU A 218 5.92 8.38 -24.62
C LEU A 218 5.52 9.14 -25.89
N TYR A 219 6.45 9.38 -26.83
CA TYR A 219 6.14 9.99 -28.11
C TYR A 219 5.13 9.13 -28.90
N SER A 220 5.29 7.81 -28.85
CA SER A 220 4.40 6.89 -29.53
C SER A 220 2.99 6.91 -28.94
N LEU A 221 2.83 7.04 -27.62
CA LEU A 221 1.53 7.23 -26.97
C LEU A 221 0.87 8.54 -27.39
N ILE A 222 1.63 9.63 -27.47
CA ILE A 222 1.13 10.94 -27.92
C ILE A 222 0.71 10.86 -29.40
N ALA A 223 1.55 10.25 -30.23
CA ALA A 223 1.24 10.04 -31.65
C ALA A 223 0.04 9.12 -31.87
N ASN A 224 -0.21 8.21 -30.93
CA ASN A 224 -1.38 7.33 -30.91
C ASN A 224 -2.63 7.99 -30.31
N GLU A 225 -2.58 9.31 -30.14
CA GLU A 225 -3.71 10.14 -29.68
C GLU A 225 -4.31 9.63 -28.35
N VAL A 226 -3.45 9.19 -27.39
CA VAL A 226 -3.90 8.86 -26.05
C VAL A 226 -4.49 10.09 -25.38
N THR A 227 -5.68 9.97 -24.82
CA THR A 227 -6.29 11.06 -24.04
C THR A 227 -5.81 11.01 -22.60
N PHE A 228 -5.19 12.10 -22.14
CA PHE A 228 -4.67 12.24 -20.79
C PHE A 228 -5.63 13.01 -19.88
N PHE A 229 -5.96 12.41 -18.73
CA PHE A 229 -6.80 12.97 -17.69
C PHE A 229 -5.96 13.40 -16.47
N GLY A 230 -6.52 14.24 -15.60
CA GLY A 230 -5.85 14.62 -14.36
C GLY A 230 -5.65 13.46 -13.37
N GLY A 231 -6.44 12.38 -13.47
CA GLY A 231 -6.32 11.23 -12.58
C GLY A 231 -7.03 9.97 -13.04
N HIS A 232 -6.72 8.87 -12.39
CA HIS A 232 -7.25 7.55 -12.76
C HIS A 232 -8.77 7.39 -12.52
N THR A 233 -9.37 8.22 -11.66
CA THR A 233 -10.83 8.20 -11.46
C THR A 233 -11.57 8.55 -12.74
N ASP A 234 -11.07 9.55 -13.48
CA ASP A 234 -11.67 9.96 -14.75
C ASP A 234 -11.39 8.92 -15.83
N VAL A 235 -10.16 8.38 -15.87
CA VAL A 235 -9.77 7.29 -16.79
C VAL A 235 -10.72 6.09 -16.64
N ARG A 236 -10.91 5.57 -15.39
CA ARG A 236 -11.75 4.40 -15.16
C ARG A 236 -13.22 4.65 -15.55
N LYS A 237 -13.73 5.86 -15.26
CA LYS A 237 -15.10 6.24 -15.60
C LYS A 237 -15.31 6.33 -17.11
N ALA A 238 -14.37 6.94 -17.82
CA ALA A 238 -14.42 7.07 -19.28
C ALA A 238 -14.39 5.69 -19.98
N VAL A 239 -13.52 4.76 -19.51
CA VAL A 239 -13.51 3.38 -20.01
C VAL A 239 -14.79 2.64 -19.62
N GLY A 240 -15.25 2.79 -18.37
CA GLY A 240 -16.50 2.17 -17.89
C GLY A 240 -17.75 2.64 -18.64
N ALA A 241 -17.76 3.90 -19.08
CA ALA A 241 -18.83 4.48 -19.91
C ALA A 241 -18.73 4.09 -21.41
N GLY A 242 -17.63 3.45 -21.83
CA GLY A 242 -17.41 3.10 -23.25
C GLY A 242 -16.92 4.26 -24.12
N GLU A 243 -16.43 5.34 -23.52
CA GLU A 243 -15.81 6.45 -24.27
C GLU A 243 -14.45 6.06 -24.83
N PHE A 244 -13.74 5.17 -24.12
CA PHE A 244 -12.45 4.59 -24.51
C PHE A 244 -12.48 3.07 -24.39
N LYS A 245 -11.75 2.41 -25.29
CA LYS A 245 -11.58 0.95 -25.28
C LYS A 245 -10.66 0.48 -24.14
N LEU A 246 -9.56 1.21 -23.93
CA LEU A 246 -8.49 0.87 -22.99
C LEU A 246 -8.21 2.03 -22.02
N GLY A 247 -7.79 1.67 -20.81
CA GLY A 247 -7.35 2.64 -19.82
C GLY A 247 -6.11 2.16 -19.06
N LEU A 248 -5.09 3.00 -18.97
CA LEU A 248 -3.89 2.72 -18.18
C LEU A 248 -4.08 3.22 -16.74
N VAL A 249 -4.28 2.30 -15.80
CA VAL A 249 -4.64 2.61 -14.40
C VAL A 249 -3.86 1.74 -13.39
N ASN A 250 -4.01 2.01 -12.11
CA ASN A 250 -3.68 1.03 -11.07
C ASN A 250 -4.82 0.02 -10.93
N HIS A 251 -4.50 -1.22 -10.57
CA HIS A 251 -5.44 -2.35 -10.53
C HIS A 251 -6.74 -2.07 -9.77
N TYR A 252 -6.66 -1.36 -8.64
CA TYR A 252 -7.84 -1.11 -7.80
C TYR A 252 -8.89 -0.21 -8.48
N TYR A 253 -8.51 0.63 -9.43
CA TYR A 253 -9.47 1.41 -10.20
C TYR A 253 -10.36 0.54 -11.10
N PHE A 254 -9.82 -0.58 -11.60
CA PHE A 254 -10.63 -1.57 -12.29
C PHE A 254 -11.68 -2.16 -11.35
N TYR A 255 -11.28 -2.62 -10.16
CA TYR A 255 -12.24 -3.22 -9.20
C TYR A 255 -13.29 -2.22 -8.73
N LEU A 256 -12.92 -0.96 -8.50
CA LEU A 256 -13.87 0.10 -8.19
C LEU A 256 -14.88 0.30 -9.32
N GLN A 257 -14.44 0.30 -10.59
CA GLN A 257 -15.34 0.47 -11.73
C GLN A 257 -16.24 -0.76 -11.96
N GLN A 258 -15.70 -1.94 -11.75
CA GLN A 258 -16.47 -3.18 -11.79
C GLN A 258 -17.55 -3.22 -10.71
N ALA A 259 -17.23 -2.78 -9.49
CA ALA A 259 -18.18 -2.70 -8.38
C ALA A 259 -19.31 -1.68 -8.64
N GLU A 260 -19.06 -0.65 -9.45
CA GLU A 260 -20.08 0.30 -9.92
C GLU A 260 -20.97 -0.29 -11.04
N GLY A 261 -20.75 -1.55 -11.46
CA GLY A 261 -21.58 -2.28 -12.41
C GLY A 261 -21.17 -2.17 -13.88
N SER A 262 -20.02 -1.58 -14.19
CA SER A 262 -19.53 -1.49 -15.57
C SER A 262 -18.98 -2.83 -16.06
N ASN A 263 -19.22 -3.13 -17.36
CA ASN A 263 -18.71 -4.33 -18.02
C ASN A 263 -17.26 -4.13 -18.47
N VAL A 264 -16.34 -4.22 -17.52
CA VAL A 264 -14.91 -3.99 -17.72
C VAL A 264 -14.07 -5.23 -17.44
N GLY A 265 -12.88 -5.28 -18.05
CA GLY A 265 -11.88 -6.32 -17.81
C GLY A 265 -10.54 -5.72 -17.40
N ILE A 266 -9.63 -6.57 -16.93
CA ILE A 266 -8.29 -6.20 -16.49
C ILE A 266 -7.25 -7.07 -17.17
N ILE A 267 -6.12 -6.47 -17.53
CA ILE A 267 -4.94 -7.13 -18.08
C ILE A 267 -3.77 -6.77 -17.19
N PHE A 268 -3.04 -7.77 -16.73
CA PHE A 268 -1.74 -7.65 -16.07
C PHE A 268 -0.66 -7.77 -17.15
N PRO A 269 -0.10 -6.64 -17.64
CA PRO A 269 0.74 -6.64 -18.83
C PRO A 269 2.16 -7.19 -18.56
N ASP A 270 2.90 -7.38 -19.65
CA ASP A 270 4.35 -7.65 -19.64
C ASP A 270 4.76 -8.97 -18.95
N GLN A 271 3.95 -10.02 -19.08
CA GLN A 271 4.20 -11.32 -18.46
C GLN A 271 4.94 -12.31 -19.38
N GLY A 272 5.13 -12.00 -20.66
CA GLY A 272 5.84 -12.83 -21.62
C GLY A 272 7.35 -12.90 -21.36
N GLU A 273 8.03 -13.87 -21.97
CA GLU A 273 9.47 -14.00 -21.90
C GLU A 273 10.17 -12.76 -22.48
N GLY A 274 11.15 -12.21 -21.75
CA GLY A 274 11.89 -11.00 -22.13
C GLY A 274 11.15 -9.66 -21.95
N GLN A 275 9.88 -9.68 -21.54
CA GLN A 275 9.15 -8.45 -21.21
C GLN A 275 9.54 -7.91 -19.82
N ILE A 276 9.22 -6.63 -19.52
CA ILE A 276 9.69 -5.94 -18.33
C ILE A 276 9.10 -6.43 -16.99
N GLY A 277 8.00 -7.16 -17.03
CA GLY A 277 7.25 -7.55 -15.84
C GLY A 277 6.26 -6.48 -15.39
N LEU A 278 5.43 -6.83 -14.42
CA LEU A 278 4.37 -5.98 -13.90
C LEU A 278 4.97 -4.86 -13.04
N ILE A 279 4.85 -3.63 -13.49
CA ILE A 279 5.33 -2.47 -12.71
C ILE A 279 4.49 -2.34 -11.44
N THR A 280 5.17 -2.37 -10.31
CA THR A 280 4.57 -2.20 -8.98
C THR A 280 4.93 -0.84 -8.40
N ASN A 281 4.10 -0.37 -7.47
CA ASN A 281 4.31 0.83 -6.70
C ASN A 281 3.67 0.65 -5.32
N ALA A 282 3.91 1.58 -4.40
CA ALA A 282 3.30 1.53 -3.08
C ALA A 282 2.77 2.90 -2.65
N THR A 283 1.74 2.89 -1.80
CA THR A 283 1.48 4.00 -0.91
C THR A 283 2.46 3.87 0.25
N SER A 284 3.01 4.97 0.70
CA SER A 284 3.94 5.01 1.83
C SER A 284 3.70 6.22 2.71
N ALA A 285 4.15 6.15 3.96
CA ALA A 285 4.04 7.22 4.93
C ALA A 285 5.35 7.46 5.66
N ALA A 286 5.54 8.70 6.08
CA ALA A 286 6.68 9.13 6.88
C ALA A 286 6.25 10.15 7.95
N ILE A 287 6.97 10.21 9.05
CA ILE A 287 6.85 11.27 10.06
C ILE A 287 7.67 12.46 9.60
N VAL A 288 7.07 13.63 9.58
CA VAL A 288 7.76 14.87 9.23
C VAL A 288 8.63 15.32 10.39
N LYS A 289 9.91 15.58 10.12
CA LYS A 289 10.90 16.01 11.13
C LYS A 289 10.52 17.36 11.71
N GLY A 290 10.39 17.41 13.03
CA GLY A 290 9.97 18.62 13.73
C GLY A 290 8.47 18.90 13.66
N GLY A 291 7.65 17.95 13.24
CA GLY A 291 6.19 17.99 13.34
C GLY A 291 5.73 18.26 14.79
N LYS A 292 4.54 18.82 14.96
CA LYS A 292 4.07 19.36 16.25
C LYS A 292 3.52 18.29 17.19
N ASN A 293 3.12 17.12 16.63
CA ASN A 293 2.47 16.04 17.42
C ASN A 293 3.09 14.67 17.11
N LEU A 294 4.35 14.49 17.48
CA LEU A 294 5.07 13.22 17.26
C LEU A 294 4.35 12.00 17.86
N PRO A 295 3.76 12.03 19.08
CA PRO A 295 3.04 10.88 19.60
C PRO A 295 1.83 10.46 18.75
N ALA A 296 1.06 11.41 18.23
CA ALA A 296 -0.06 11.11 17.35
C ALA A 296 0.40 10.63 15.96
N ALA A 297 1.50 11.19 15.44
CA ALA A 297 2.11 10.73 14.18
C ALA A 297 2.59 9.27 14.29
N GLN A 298 3.27 8.91 15.37
CA GLN A 298 3.70 7.53 15.64
C GLN A 298 2.51 6.57 15.78
N ALA A 299 1.50 6.94 16.59
CA ALA A 299 0.29 6.15 16.73
C ALA A 299 -0.44 5.95 15.39
N PHE A 300 -0.44 6.97 14.53
CA PHE A 300 -1.05 6.88 13.21
C PHE A 300 -0.28 5.93 12.28
N LEU A 301 1.05 6.00 12.24
CA LEU A 301 1.86 5.06 11.47
C LEU A 301 1.70 3.62 11.97
N ASP A 302 1.71 3.40 13.30
CA ASP A 302 1.42 2.09 13.90
C ASP A 302 0.06 1.54 13.45
N PHE A 303 -0.97 2.40 13.44
CA PHE A 303 -2.31 2.04 13.00
C PHE A 303 -2.33 1.68 11.50
N LEU A 304 -1.67 2.45 10.64
CA LEU A 304 -1.67 2.24 9.19
C LEU A 304 -1.11 0.87 8.78
N ILE A 305 -0.11 0.36 9.50
CA ILE A 305 0.47 -0.97 9.24
C ILE A 305 -0.06 -2.06 10.17
N SER A 306 -1.00 -1.75 11.06
CA SER A 306 -1.70 -2.77 11.86
C SER A 306 -2.58 -3.66 10.97
N VAL A 307 -3.00 -4.83 11.50
CA VAL A 307 -3.95 -5.71 10.80
C VAL A 307 -5.24 -4.96 10.44
N GLU A 308 -5.73 -4.08 11.32
CA GLU A 308 -6.93 -3.28 11.08
C GLU A 308 -6.72 -2.27 9.95
N GLY A 309 -5.64 -1.47 10.00
CA GLY A 309 -5.31 -0.50 8.96
C GLY A 309 -5.11 -1.16 7.60
N GLN A 310 -4.36 -2.27 7.56
CA GLN A 310 -4.11 -3.03 6.33
C GLN A 310 -5.40 -3.64 5.74
N LYS A 311 -6.32 -4.13 6.59
CA LYS A 311 -7.64 -4.61 6.14
C LYS A 311 -8.47 -3.50 5.52
N LEU A 312 -8.45 -2.29 6.09
CA LEU A 312 -9.20 -1.16 5.54
C LEU A 312 -8.74 -0.83 4.12
N PHE A 313 -7.42 -0.79 3.88
CA PHE A 313 -6.91 -0.59 2.52
C PHE A 313 -7.31 -1.72 1.57
N ALA A 314 -7.22 -2.98 2.02
CA ALA A 314 -7.60 -4.12 1.19
C ALA A 314 -9.10 -4.15 0.90
N GLU A 315 -9.94 -3.99 1.92
CA GLU A 315 -11.39 -4.16 1.81
C GLU A 315 -12.10 -2.95 1.18
N GLN A 316 -11.65 -1.71 1.48
CA GLN A 316 -12.29 -0.51 0.97
C GLN A 316 -11.73 -0.09 -0.40
N ASN A 317 -10.42 -0.24 -0.58
CA ASN A 317 -9.73 0.29 -1.74
C ASN A 317 -9.24 -0.79 -2.71
N TYR A 318 -9.43 -2.09 -2.44
CA TYR A 318 -8.92 -3.21 -3.26
C TYR A 318 -7.39 -3.23 -3.42
N GLU A 319 -6.65 -2.57 -2.52
CA GLU A 319 -5.18 -2.53 -2.58
C GLU A 319 -4.58 -3.81 -1.99
N TYR A 320 -3.36 -4.16 -2.42
CA TYR A 320 -2.65 -5.30 -1.85
C TYR A 320 -2.05 -4.91 -0.51
N PRO A 321 -2.42 -5.58 0.60
CA PRO A 321 -1.79 -5.35 1.89
C PRO A 321 -0.32 -5.79 1.84
N LEU A 322 0.52 -5.13 2.64
CA LEU A 322 1.93 -5.51 2.80
C LEU A 322 2.14 -6.43 3.99
N LEU A 323 1.24 -6.39 4.98
CA LEU A 323 1.32 -7.26 6.16
C LEU A 323 0.88 -8.68 5.80
N PRO A 324 1.73 -9.71 6.03
CA PRO A 324 1.37 -11.09 5.77
C PRO A 324 0.12 -11.54 6.55
N GLY A 325 -0.71 -12.37 5.93
CA GLY A 325 -1.91 -12.91 6.56
C GLY A 325 -3.14 -11.99 6.53
N VAL A 326 -3.01 -10.75 6.09
CA VAL A 326 -4.18 -9.91 5.79
C VAL A 326 -4.79 -10.36 4.46
N PRO A 327 -6.07 -10.76 4.44
CA PRO A 327 -6.70 -11.27 3.22
C PRO A 327 -6.90 -10.16 2.19
N LEU A 328 -6.82 -10.52 0.92
CA LEU A 328 -7.31 -9.69 -0.17
C LEU A 328 -8.83 -9.62 -0.10
N ARG A 329 -9.39 -8.52 -0.59
CA ARG A 329 -10.84 -8.45 -0.83
C ARG A 329 -11.25 -9.52 -1.85
N GLU A 330 -12.42 -10.12 -1.64
CA GLU A 330 -12.98 -11.11 -2.56
C GLU A 330 -13.02 -10.58 -4.00
N GLY A 331 -12.58 -11.41 -4.95
CA GLY A 331 -12.50 -11.07 -6.37
C GLY A 331 -11.20 -10.37 -6.80
N VAL A 332 -10.35 -9.92 -5.87
CA VAL A 332 -9.04 -9.36 -6.23
C VAL A 332 -8.08 -10.49 -6.62
N GLN A 333 -7.50 -10.38 -7.81
CA GLN A 333 -6.52 -11.34 -8.32
C GLN A 333 -5.24 -11.29 -7.48
N PRO A 334 -4.80 -12.38 -6.85
CA PRO A 334 -3.50 -12.45 -6.18
C PRO A 334 -2.34 -12.18 -7.14
N LEU A 335 -1.24 -11.65 -6.62
CA LEU A 335 -0.02 -11.42 -7.42
C LEU A 335 0.87 -12.67 -7.55
N ASP A 336 0.54 -13.75 -6.86
CA ASP A 336 1.26 -15.01 -6.97
C ASP A 336 1.20 -15.54 -8.41
N GLY A 337 2.39 -15.84 -8.95
CA GLY A 337 2.53 -16.27 -10.34
C GLY A 337 2.70 -15.15 -11.38
N PHE A 338 2.56 -13.90 -11.01
CA PHE A 338 2.97 -12.78 -11.87
C PHE A 338 4.43 -12.43 -11.65
N ARG A 339 5.13 -12.17 -12.76
CA ARG A 339 6.48 -11.63 -12.71
C ARG A 339 6.40 -10.13 -12.48
N LEU A 340 6.94 -9.68 -11.37
CA LEU A 340 7.03 -8.26 -11.05
C LEU A 340 8.28 -7.66 -11.70
N ALA A 341 8.18 -6.38 -12.08
CA ALA A 341 9.33 -5.63 -12.58
C ALA A 341 10.34 -5.39 -11.45
N ASP A 342 11.62 -5.58 -11.77
CA ASP A 342 12.73 -5.38 -10.83
C ASP A 342 13.19 -3.91 -10.87
N VAL A 343 12.60 -3.09 -10.02
CA VAL A 343 12.87 -1.65 -9.92
C VAL A 343 13.57 -1.34 -8.61
N ASP A 344 14.79 -0.83 -8.68
CA ASP A 344 15.51 -0.29 -7.53
C ASP A 344 15.02 1.15 -7.26
N VAL A 345 14.14 1.28 -6.27
CA VAL A 345 13.51 2.55 -5.89
C VAL A 345 14.56 3.59 -5.45
N VAL A 346 15.58 3.19 -4.70
CA VAL A 346 16.62 4.10 -4.22
C VAL A 346 17.40 4.69 -5.39
N LYS A 347 17.83 3.83 -6.31
CA LYS A 347 18.55 4.26 -7.51
C LYS A 347 17.69 5.15 -8.41
N ALA A 348 16.42 4.78 -8.63
CA ALA A 348 15.53 5.55 -9.48
C ALA A 348 15.15 6.91 -8.86
N SER A 349 15.12 7.03 -7.52
CA SER A 349 14.84 8.30 -6.84
C SER A 349 15.98 9.30 -6.91
N LEU A 350 17.23 8.84 -7.06
CA LEU A 350 18.39 9.73 -7.23
C LEU A 350 18.32 10.56 -8.52
N ASP A 351 17.57 10.11 -9.50
CA ASP A 351 17.40 10.75 -10.81
C ASP A 351 15.92 10.98 -11.14
N PHE A 352 15.09 11.15 -10.07
CA PHE A 352 13.65 11.29 -10.25
C PHE A 352 13.28 12.61 -10.95
N ASP A 353 14.01 13.69 -10.71
CA ASP A 353 13.80 14.98 -11.37
C ASP A 353 13.94 14.88 -12.90
N ALA A 354 14.86 14.07 -13.40
CA ALA A 354 14.99 13.84 -14.84
C ALA A 354 13.77 13.14 -15.46
N THR A 355 12.88 12.54 -14.63
CA THR A 355 11.58 12.04 -15.08
C THR A 355 10.64 13.19 -15.43
N PHE A 356 10.65 14.27 -14.65
CA PHE A 356 9.88 15.48 -14.95
C PHE A 356 10.42 16.19 -16.20
N ASP A 357 11.75 16.29 -16.32
CA ASP A 357 12.39 16.86 -17.50
C ASP A 357 12.04 16.06 -18.78
N LEU A 358 11.98 14.73 -18.66
CA LEU A 358 11.57 13.87 -19.77
C LEU A 358 10.09 14.12 -20.16
N MET A 359 9.18 14.18 -19.17
CA MET A 359 7.76 14.43 -19.41
C MET A 359 7.53 15.80 -20.06
N GLU A 360 8.22 16.83 -19.59
CA GLU A 360 8.17 18.17 -20.18
C GLU A 360 8.72 18.17 -21.61
N ARG A 361 9.87 17.57 -21.83
CA ARG A 361 10.54 17.48 -23.15
C ARG A 361 9.69 16.79 -24.20
N VAL A 362 8.93 15.75 -23.82
CA VAL A 362 8.01 15.08 -24.74
C VAL A 362 6.65 15.77 -24.85
N GLY A 363 6.39 16.77 -24.02
CA GLY A 363 5.11 17.47 -23.97
C GLY A 363 3.98 16.60 -23.45
N LEU A 364 4.24 15.74 -22.45
CA LEU A 364 3.21 14.93 -21.83
C LEU A 364 2.23 15.84 -21.05
N PRO A 365 0.92 15.82 -21.37
CA PRO A 365 -0.09 16.69 -20.74
C PRO A 365 -0.22 16.49 -19.23
#